data_0832215b643e43b8e6d9c139f9ac84c1
#
_entry.id   0832215b643e43b8e6d9c139f9ac84c1
#
_cell.length_a   1.000
_cell.length_b   1.000
_cell.length_c   1.000
_cell.angle_alpha   90.00
_cell.angle_beta   90.00
_cell.angle_gamma   90.00
#
_symmetry.space_group_name_H-M   'P 1'
#
loop_
_entity.id
_entity.type
_entity.pdbx_description
1 polymer ?
#
loop_
_entity_poly.entity_id
_entity_poly.type
_entity_poly.pdbx_seq_one_letter_code
_entity_poly.pdbx_strand_id
1 'polypeptide(L)'
;IAAPEAVLARTELSDSTLSYASLAKARLTDVLARADDFSHADLSEARLARTVFDDVRFTGTSFFRTSLAGIDFTTCQLADIVLSDAMGELKGCRMDLYQAAGIAQRLGVVIAD
;
A
#
# COMPACT_ATOMS: atom_id res chain seq x y z
N ILE A 1 12.45 -8.39 -7.36
CA ILE A 1 12.07 -7.80 -8.66
C ILE A 1 12.39 -6.31 -8.65
N ALA A 2 13.04 -5.84 -9.69
CA ALA A 2 13.30 -4.42 -9.88
C ALA A 2 12.66 -4.03 -11.22
N ALA A 3 11.54 -3.30 -11.16
CA ALA A 3 10.81 -2.90 -12.35
C ALA A 3 10.26 -1.48 -12.16
N PRO A 4 11.16 -0.47 -11.93
CA PRO A 4 10.70 0.90 -11.80
C PRO A 4 10.03 1.36 -13.10
N GLU A 5 8.95 2.15 -12.94
CA GLU A 5 8.14 2.63 -14.06
C GLU A 5 7.43 1.52 -14.83
N ALA A 6 7.32 0.32 -14.24
CA ALA A 6 6.58 -0.78 -14.86
C ALA A 6 5.11 -0.42 -15.06
N VAL A 7 4.50 -1.02 -16.07
CA VAL A 7 3.06 -0.87 -16.32
C VAL A 7 2.41 -2.24 -16.20
N LEU A 8 1.50 -2.36 -15.24
CA LEU A 8 0.70 -3.57 -15.07
C LEU A 8 -0.75 -3.22 -15.36
N ALA A 9 -1.37 -3.93 -16.28
CA ALA A 9 -2.75 -3.69 -16.65
C ALA A 9 -3.50 -5.01 -16.74
N ARG A 10 -4.71 -5.04 -16.16
CA ARG A 10 -5.57 -6.22 -16.17
C ARG A 10 -4.83 -7.48 -15.72
N THR A 11 -4.11 -7.34 -14.61
CA THR A 11 -3.20 -8.37 -14.10
C THR A 11 -3.69 -8.87 -12.76
N GLU A 12 -3.62 -10.17 -12.54
CA GLU A 12 -3.86 -10.78 -11.23
C GLU A 12 -2.55 -11.34 -10.70
N LEU A 13 -2.22 -10.95 -9.47
CA LEU A 13 -1.05 -11.46 -8.74
C LEU A 13 -1.60 -12.27 -7.57
N SER A 14 -1.23 -13.54 -7.45
CA SER A 14 -1.72 -14.41 -6.39
C SER A 14 -0.59 -15.18 -5.75
N ASP A 15 -0.59 -15.27 -4.42
CA ASP A 15 0.34 -16.08 -3.64
C ASP A 15 1.80 -15.81 -4.01
N SER A 16 2.12 -14.55 -4.33
CA SER A 16 3.44 -14.15 -4.81
C SER A 16 4.21 -13.44 -3.72
N THR A 17 5.53 -13.55 -3.76
CA THR A 17 6.41 -12.79 -2.91
C THR A 17 7.04 -11.67 -3.73
N LEU A 18 6.64 -10.44 -3.40
CA LEU A 18 7.17 -9.23 -4.01
C LEU A 18 7.93 -8.40 -2.98
N SER A 19 8.41 -9.05 -1.91
CA SER A 19 9.21 -8.38 -0.88
C SER A 19 10.45 -7.79 -1.52
N TYR A 20 10.76 -6.56 -1.12
CA TYR A 20 11.87 -5.78 -1.65
C TYR A 20 11.77 -5.48 -3.15
N ALA A 21 10.61 -5.71 -3.78
CA ALA A 21 10.43 -5.33 -5.18
C ALA A 21 10.56 -3.81 -5.35
N SER A 22 11.20 -3.40 -6.43
CA SER A 22 11.32 -1.99 -6.78
C SER A 22 10.30 -1.67 -7.87
N LEU A 23 9.21 -1.02 -7.47
CA LEU A 23 8.09 -0.66 -8.34
C LEU A 23 7.83 0.84 -8.31
N ALA A 24 8.87 1.63 -8.04
CA ALA A 24 8.75 3.08 -8.01
C ALA A 24 8.24 3.60 -9.35
N LYS A 25 7.29 4.54 -9.29
CA LYS A 25 6.65 5.16 -10.45
C LYS A 25 5.90 4.18 -11.36
N ALA A 26 5.64 2.97 -10.88
CA ALA A 26 4.85 1.99 -11.64
C ALA A 26 3.41 2.47 -11.81
N ARG A 27 2.78 2.01 -12.88
CA ARG A 27 1.35 2.24 -13.12
C ARG A 27 0.62 0.91 -13.02
N LEU A 28 -0.31 0.83 -12.09
CA LEU A 28 -1.13 -0.36 -11.89
C LEU A 28 -2.57 0.01 -12.23
N THR A 29 -3.12 -0.62 -13.26
CA THR A 29 -4.48 -0.36 -13.73
C THR A 29 -5.22 -1.69 -13.84
N ASP A 30 -6.36 -1.80 -13.18
CA ASP A 30 -7.14 -3.04 -13.16
C ASP A 30 -6.29 -4.22 -12.67
N VAL A 31 -5.61 -4.04 -11.53
CA VAL A 31 -4.76 -5.06 -10.92
C VAL A 31 -5.44 -5.60 -9.67
N LEU A 32 -5.48 -6.92 -9.54
CA LEU A 32 -5.90 -7.60 -8.33
C LEU A 32 -4.70 -8.32 -7.75
N ALA A 33 -4.29 -7.95 -6.53
CA ALA A 33 -3.24 -8.64 -5.79
C ALA A 33 -3.90 -9.35 -4.61
N ARG A 34 -3.69 -10.66 -4.51
CA ARG A 34 -4.32 -11.48 -3.48
C ARG A 34 -3.30 -12.40 -2.83
N ALA A 35 -3.27 -12.38 -1.50
CA ALA A 35 -2.38 -13.22 -0.72
C ALA A 35 -0.90 -13.03 -1.09
N ASP A 36 -0.52 -11.80 -1.42
CA ASP A 36 0.85 -11.47 -1.81
C ASP A 36 1.58 -10.81 -0.65
N ASP A 37 2.91 -10.91 -0.68
CA ASP A 37 3.76 -10.25 0.31
C ASP A 37 4.52 -9.10 -0.39
N PHE A 38 4.19 -7.87 -0.01
CA PHE A 38 4.84 -6.66 -0.52
C PHE A 38 5.73 -6.02 0.55
N SER A 39 6.19 -6.79 1.53
CA SER A 39 7.02 -6.26 2.60
C SER A 39 8.29 -5.61 2.04
N HIS A 40 8.56 -4.39 2.47
CA HIS A 40 9.71 -3.59 2.04
C HIS A 40 9.76 -3.31 0.54
N ALA A 41 8.64 -3.51 -0.17
CA ALA A 41 8.56 -3.12 -1.56
C ALA A 41 8.51 -1.60 -1.70
N ASP A 42 9.02 -1.08 -2.79
CA ASP A 42 9.00 0.34 -3.09
C ASP A 42 7.91 0.63 -4.12
N LEU A 43 6.81 1.23 -3.66
CA LEU A 43 5.71 1.68 -4.51
C LEU A 43 5.63 3.21 -4.50
N SER A 44 6.75 3.89 -4.26
CA SER A 44 6.77 5.34 -4.21
C SER A 44 6.44 5.94 -5.58
N GLU A 45 5.65 7.03 -5.55
CA GLU A 45 5.22 7.76 -6.75
C GLU A 45 4.50 6.88 -7.77
N ALA A 46 3.97 5.72 -7.35
CA ALA A 46 3.19 4.84 -8.21
C ALA A 46 1.79 5.42 -8.46
N ARG A 47 1.18 5.00 -9.55
CA ARG A 47 -0.19 5.37 -9.88
C ARG A 47 -1.06 4.12 -9.83
N LEU A 48 -2.08 4.14 -8.98
CA LEU A 48 -2.97 3.02 -8.77
C LEU A 48 -4.37 3.40 -9.25
N ALA A 49 -4.90 2.67 -10.21
CA ALA A 49 -6.25 2.88 -10.71
C ALA A 49 -6.98 1.54 -10.74
N ARG A 50 -8.16 1.50 -10.15
CA ARG A 50 -8.96 0.28 -10.08
C ARG A 50 -8.13 -0.93 -9.63
N THR A 51 -7.31 -0.72 -8.60
CA THR A 51 -6.41 -1.71 -8.05
C THR A 51 -6.97 -2.19 -6.72
N VAL A 52 -6.99 -3.50 -6.52
CA VAL A 52 -7.52 -4.13 -5.33
C VAL A 52 -6.44 -4.96 -4.67
N PHE A 53 -6.27 -4.75 -3.36
CA PHE A 53 -5.37 -5.55 -2.53
C PHE A 53 -6.21 -6.35 -1.55
N ASP A 54 -6.13 -7.67 -1.62
CA ASP A 54 -6.86 -8.57 -0.76
C ASP A 54 -5.89 -9.51 -0.05
N ASP A 55 -5.90 -9.48 1.28
CA ASP A 55 -5.01 -10.28 2.11
C ASP A 55 -3.53 -10.09 1.74
N VAL A 56 -3.13 -8.84 1.50
CA VAL A 56 -1.76 -8.49 1.12
C VAL A 56 -1.01 -7.96 2.35
N ARG A 57 0.25 -8.35 2.49
CA ARG A 57 1.10 -7.88 3.57
C ARG A 57 1.92 -6.68 3.11
N PHE A 58 1.78 -5.58 3.84
CA PHE A 58 2.54 -4.35 3.62
C PHE A 58 3.31 -4.00 4.89
N THR A 59 4.45 -4.63 5.10
CA THR A 59 5.32 -4.32 6.24
C THR A 59 6.54 -3.57 5.74
N GLY A 60 6.72 -2.34 6.19
CA GLY A 60 7.84 -1.50 5.73
C GLY A 60 7.74 -1.08 4.27
N THR A 61 6.59 -1.28 3.65
CA THR A 61 6.35 -0.93 2.25
C THR A 61 6.30 0.58 2.09
N SER A 62 6.95 1.11 1.06
CA SER A 62 6.92 2.55 0.79
C SER A 62 5.78 2.89 -0.16
N PHE A 63 4.90 3.78 0.30
CA PHE A 63 3.88 4.42 -0.52
C PHE A 63 4.17 5.92 -0.67
N PHE A 64 5.41 6.31 -0.52
CA PHE A 64 5.79 7.72 -0.52
C PHE A 64 5.29 8.40 -1.80
N ARG A 65 4.47 9.45 -1.63
CA ARG A 65 3.87 10.21 -2.73
C ARG A 65 3.00 9.37 -3.68
N THR A 66 2.45 8.28 -3.19
CA THR A 66 1.50 7.47 -3.95
C THR A 66 0.10 7.72 -3.40
N SER A 67 -0.83 8.17 -4.22
CA SER A 67 -2.21 8.33 -3.78
C SER A 67 -2.85 6.98 -3.55
N LEU A 68 -3.37 6.77 -2.35
CA LEU A 68 -4.07 5.55 -1.97
C LEU A 68 -5.58 5.73 -1.96
N ALA A 69 -6.06 6.81 -2.59
CA ALA A 69 -7.49 7.09 -2.66
C ALA A 69 -8.23 5.94 -3.34
N GLY A 70 -9.31 5.49 -2.73
CA GLY A 70 -10.10 4.37 -3.23
C GLY A 70 -9.54 3.00 -2.91
N ILE A 71 -8.38 2.89 -2.29
CA ILE A 71 -7.79 1.61 -1.91
C ILE A 71 -8.40 1.16 -0.58
N ASP A 72 -8.83 -0.10 -0.53
CA ASP A 72 -9.36 -0.73 0.67
C ASP A 72 -8.29 -1.63 1.28
N PHE A 73 -7.82 -1.25 2.48
CA PHE A 73 -6.79 -2.01 3.21
C PHE A 73 -7.38 -2.91 4.29
N THR A 74 -8.70 -3.02 4.39
CA THR A 74 -9.31 -3.70 5.56
C THR A 74 -8.97 -5.18 5.66
N THR A 75 -8.59 -5.82 4.56
CA THR A 75 -8.17 -7.24 4.57
C THR A 75 -6.65 -7.39 4.60
N CYS A 76 -5.91 -6.29 4.65
CA CYS A 76 -4.45 -6.30 4.54
C CYS A 76 -3.78 -6.08 5.89
N GLN A 77 -2.50 -6.42 5.97
CA GLN A 77 -1.66 -6.14 7.13
C GLN A 77 -0.81 -4.91 6.82
N LEU A 78 -0.93 -3.87 7.65
CA LEU A 78 -0.17 -2.63 7.51
C LEU A 78 0.73 -2.47 8.73
N ALA A 79 2.03 -2.39 8.52
CA ALA A 79 2.98 -2.14 9.60
C ALA A 79 4.15 -1.32 9.05
N ASP A 80 4.47 -0.22 9.71
CA ASP A 80 5.66 0.59 9.39
C ASP A 80 5.72 1.03 7.94
N ILE A 81 4.57 1.29 7.31
CA ILE A 81 4.53 1.78 5.93
C ILE A 81 5.16 3.18 5.85
N VAL A 82 5.85 3.45 4.76
CA VAL A 82 6.54 4.73 4.56
C VAL A 82 5.62 5.68 3.82
N LEU A 83 5.42 6.86 4.42
CA LEU A 83 4.54 7.91 3.91
C LEU A 83 5.27 9.25 3.97
N SER A 84 4.76 10.25 3.26
CA SER A 84 5.25 11.62 3.41
C SER A 84 4.87 12.18 4.79
N ASP A 85 5.51 13.27 5.20
CA ASP A 85 5.32 13.83 6.54
C ASP A 85 3.86 14.17 6.84
N ALA A 86 3.13 14.68 5.86
CA ALA A 86 1.73 15.05 6.03
C ALA A 86 0.77 13.87 5.88
N MET A 87 1.28 12.69 5.48
CA MET A 87 0.48 11.48 5.27
C MET A 87 -0.68 11.67 4.28
N GLY A 88 -0.52 12.57 3.30
CA GLY A 88 -1.56 12.87 2.32
C GLY A 88 -1.92 11.68 1.44
N GLU A 89 -1.03 10.69 1.33
CA GLU A 89 -1.28 9.47 0.57
C GLU A 89 -2.51 8.73 1.06
N LEU A 90 -2.84 8.85 2.35
CA LEU A 90 -3.94 8.12 2.99
C LEU A 90 -5.31 8.72 2.71
N LYS A 91 -5.36 9.92 2.11
CA LYS A 91 -6.64 10.57 1.85
C LYS A 91 -7.49 9.73 0.92
N GLY A 92 -8.69 9.38 1.38
CA GLY A 92 -9.64 8.60 0.60
C GLY A 92 -9.40 7.09 0.61
N CYS A 93 -8.39 6.58 1.32
CA CYS A 93 -8.24 5.15 1.50
C CYS A 93 -9.21 4.64 2.56
N ARG A 94 -9.41 3.34 2.58
CA ARG A 94 -10.30 2.68 3.54
C ARG A 94 -9.48 1.80 4.46
N MET A 95 -9.70 1.97 5.77
CA MET A 95 -9.02 1.21 6.81
C MET A 95 -10.02 0.75 7.86
N ASP A 96 -9.69 -0.32 8.60
CA ASP A 96 -10.45 -0.67 9.78
C ASP A 96 -10.01 0.18 10.98
N LEU A 97 -10.70 0.04 12.09
CA LEU A 97 -10.46 0.84 13.29
C LEU A 97 -9.05 0.65 13.83
N TYR A 98 -8.53 -0.57 13.82
CA TYR A 98 -7.21 -0.87 14.37
C TYR A 98 -6.11 -0.29 13.49
N GLN A 99 -6.25 -0.39 12.18
CA GLN A 99 -5.31 0.21 11.23
C GLN A 99 -5.28 1.73 11.39
N ALA A 100 -6.45 2.35 11.51
CA ALA A 100 -6.56 3.79 11.69
C ALA A 100 -5.94 4.24 13.02
N ALA A 101 -6.12 3.47 14.09
CA ALA A 101 -5.51 3.76 15.38
C ALA A 101 -3.99 3.75 15.28
N GLY A 102 -3.42 2.80 14.55
CA GLY A 102 -1.97 2.74 14.32
C GLY A 102 -1.44 3.98 13.62
N ILE A 103 -2.18 4.48 12.62
CA ILE A 103 -1.80 5.72 11.93
C ILE A 103 -1.92 6.92 12.89
N ALA A 104 -2.98 7.00 13.68
CA ALA A 104 -3.15 8.08 14.64
C ALA A 104 -1.99 8.13 15.65
N GLN A 105 -1.53 6.98 16.12
CA GLN A 105 -0.40 6.90 17.04
C GLN A 105 0.89 7.44 16.41
N ARG A 106 1.09 7.25 15.11
CA ARG A 106 2.24 7.81 14.40
C ARG A 106 2.24 9.34 14.41
N LEU A 107 1.06 9.95 14.47
CA LEU A 107 0.90 11.39 14.55
C LEU A 107 1.02 11.92 15.98
N GLY A 108 1.28 11.05 16.94
CA GLY A 108 1.39 11.43 18.35
C GLY A 108 0.06 11.43 19.09
N VAL A 109 -1.00 10.95 18.45
CA VAL A 109 -2.32 10.86 19.11
C VAL A 109 -2.29 9.71 20.12
N VAL A 110 -2.77 9.99 21.32
CA VAL A 110 -2.94 8.98 22.36
C VAL A 110 -4.36 8.43 22.25
N ILE A 111 -4.45 7.12 22.05
CA ILE A 111 -5.76 6.47 21.95
C ILE A 111 -6.24 6.14 23.35
N ALA A 112 -7.41 6.65 23.70
CA ALA A 112 -8.03 6.35 25.00
C ALA A 112 -8.91 5.11 24.88
N ASP A 113 -8.84 4.26 25.90
CA ASP A 113 -9.65 3.05 25.97
C ASP A 113 -11.07 3.35 26.44
#